data_f73618c1d2fec6d5797035a9f0428747
#
_entry.id   f73618c1d2fec6d5797035a9f0428747
#
_cell.length_a   1.000
_cell.length_b   1.000
_cell.length_c   1.000
_cell.angle_alpha   90.00
_cell.angle_beta   90.00
_cell.angle_gamma   90.00
#
_symmetry.space_group_name_H-M   'P 1'
#
loop_
_entity.id
_entity.type
_entity.pdbx_description
1 polymer ?
#
loop_
_entity_poly.entity_id
_entity_poly.type
_entity_poly.pdbx_seq_one_letter_code
_entity_poly.pdbx_strand_id
1 'polypeptide(L)'
;MKKMVLGLAALAGATLLASPAFAALKVGDKAPGFSIPVATNGVVSTFSLQDALKSGPVVVYFYPKAFTGGCSLEAHQFSEAIPKFEAKHVTVVGVSTDEIGTLQKFSKEVCQGKFPVGADTKAVVTKAYDAQMGTMNMSNRISYVVGTDGKIAFVHDSGDASTHVSTLLQAVDAGK
;
A
#
# COMPACT_ATOMS: atom_id res chain seq x y z
N MET A 1 -75.25 7.25 -10.48
CA MET A 1 -73.98 7.54 -11.21
C MET A 1 -72.94 7.73 -10.11
N LYS A 2 -72.19 6.68 -9.77
CA LYS A 2 -71.15 6.72 -8.73
C LYS A 2 -69.78 6.87 -9.43
N LYS A 3 -69.11 7.99 -9.18
CA LYS A 3 -67.73 8.22 -9.65
C LYS A 3 -66.74 7.52 -8.73
N MET A 4 -66.00 6.56 -9.29
CA MET A 4 -64.91 5.84 -8.64
C MET A 4 -63.63 6.64 -8.83
N VAL A 5 -63.02 7.13 -7.74
CA VAL A 5 -61.75 7.80 -7.75
C VAL A 5 -60.68 6.76 -7.48
N LEU A 6 -59.82 6.46 -8.47
CA LEU A 6 -58.64 5.63 -8.32
C LEU A 6 -57.54 6.48 -7.68
N GLY A 7 -57.13 6.13 -6.48
CA GLY A 7 -55.97 6.69 -5.83
C GLY A 7 -54.68 5.99 -6.31
N LEU A 8 -53.80 6.76 -6.93
CA LEU A 8 -52.47 6.33 -7.35
C LEU A 8 -51.50 6.41 -6.12
N ALA A 9 -51.12 5.27 -5.53
CA ALA A 9 -50.12 5.22 -4.51
C ALA A 9 -48.72 5.25 -5.14
N ALA A 10 -48.00 6.35 -4.96
CA ALA A 10 -46.61 6.47 -5.38
C ALA A 10 -45.70 5.76 -4.35
N LEU A 11 -45.11 4.61 -4.70
CA LEU A 11 -44.03 4.00 -3.95
C LEU A 11 -42.75 4.83 -4.18
N ALA A 12 -42.37 5.61 -3.18
CA ALA A 12 -41.06 6.24 -3.15
C ALA A 12 -39.99 5.17 -2.76
N GLY A 13 -39.28 4.66 -3.77
CA GLY A 13 -38.15 3.77 -3.57
C GLY A 13 -36.96 4.55 -2.97
N ALA A 14 -36.67 4.33 -1.71
CA ALA A 14 -35.45 4.83 -1.06
C ALA A 14 -34.24 4.03 -1.59
N THR A 15 -33.49 4.57 -2.53
CA THR A 15 -32.18 4.06 -2.92
C THR A 15 -31.20 4.32 -1.77
N LEU A 16 -30.90 3.28 -1.01
CA LEU A 16 -29.76 3.29 -0.07
C LEU A 16 -28.49 3.46 -0.88
N LEU A 17 -27.91 4.65 -0.85
CA LEU A 17 -26.56 4.90 -1.30
C LEU A 17 -25.62 4.22 -0.29
N ALA A 18 -25.19 2.99 -0.58
CA ALA A 18 -24.12 2.34 0.15
C ALA A 18 -22.84 3.17 -0.06
N SER A 19 -22.38 3.84 0.99
CA SER A 19 -21.05 4.46 0.99
C SER A 19 -20.03 3.37 0.74
N PRO A 20 -19.07 3.54 -0.19
CA PRO A 20 -18.00 2.56 -0.35
C PRO A 20 -17.22 2.49 0.96
N ALA A 21 -17.25 1.35 1.62
CA ALA A 21 -16.31 1.03 2.68
C ALA A 21 -14.92 0.99 1.99
N PHE A 22 -14.00 1.85 2.42
CA PHE A 22 -12.62 1.80 1.98
C PHE A 22 -12.02 0.47 2.46
N ALA A 23 -12.03 -0.51 1.60
CA ALA A 23 -11.37 -1.80 1.81
C ALA A 23 -10.10 -1.80 0.94
N ALA A 24 -9.01 -2.38 1.44
CA ALA A 24 -7.78 -2.56 0.67
C ALA A 24 -8.06 -3.07 -0.75
N LEU A 25 -7.21 -2.70 -1.72
CA LEU A 25 -7.28 -3.23 -3.07
C LEU A 25 -7.23 -4.75 -3.05
N LYS A 26 -7.93 -5.39 -3.97
CA LYS A 26 -8.07 -6.85 -4.03
C LYS A 26 -7.11 -7.45 -5.06
N VAL A 27 -6.81 -8.72 -4.89
CA VAL A 27 -6.08 -9.50 -5.90
C VAL A 27 -6.83 -9.43 -7.24
N GLY A 28 -6.09 -9.09 -8.31
CA GLY A 28 -6.60 -8.88 -9.66
C GLY A 28 -6.90 -7.41 -10.00
N ASP A 29 -7.04 -6.53 -9.02
CA ASP A 29 -7.22 -5.11 -9.27
C ASP A 29 -5.96 -4.51 -9.93
N LYS A 30 -6.16 -3.50 -10.77
CA LYS A 30 -5.04 -2.74 -11.33
C LYS A 30 -4.35 -1.93 -10.22
N ALA A 31 -3.06 -2.13 -10.04
CA ALA A 31 -2.26 -1.33 -9.12
C ALA A 31 -2.17 0.12 -9.64
N PRO A 32 -2.55 1.13 -8.83
CA PRO A 32 -2.37 2.52 -9.22
C PRO A 32 -0.89 2.84 -9.44
N GLY A 33 -0.57 3.39 -10.61
CA GLY A 33 0.80 3.83 -10.90
C GLY A 33 1.18 5.05 -10.07
N PHE A 34 2.44 5.11 -9.63
CA PHE A 34 2.95 6.28 -8.92
C PHE A 34 4.43 6.52 -9.18
N SER A 35 4.82 7.78 -8.94
CA SER A 35 6.21 8.22 -8.90
C SER A 35 6.35 9.21 -7.75
N ILE A 36 7.20 8.89 -6.76
CA ILE A 36 7.37 9.66 -5.54
C ILE A 36 8.84 9.80 -5.14
N PRO A 37 9.21 10.86 -4.40
CA PRO A 37 10.51 10.93 -3.76
C PRO A 37 10.70 9.79 -2.78
N VAL A 38 11.87 9.16 -2.83
CA VAL A 38 12.27 8.10 -1.88
C VAL A 38 13.65 8.42 -1.30
N ALA A 39 13.92 7.83 -0.15
CA ALA A 39 15.24 7.82 0.43
C ALA A 39 15.77 6.38 0.53
N THR A 40 17.01 6.16 0.11
CA THR A 40 17.75 4.91 0.27
C THR A 40 19.14 5.24 0.82
N ASN A 41 19.50 4.68 1.96
CA ASN A 41 20.76 4.99 2.64
C ASN A 41 21.00 6.52 2.82
N GLY A 42 19.95 7.27 3.13
CA GLY A 42 19.99 8.71 3.29
C GLY A 42 20.04 9.54 1.98
N VAL A 43 20.16 8.89 0.83
CA VAL A 43 20.19 9.54 -0.49
C VAL A 43 18.78 9.65 -1.05
N VAL A 44 18.38 10.84 -1.47
CA VAL A 44 17.08 11.09 -2.10
C VAL A 44 17.15 10.81 -3.59
N SER A 45 16.14 10.11 -4.09
CA SER A 45 15.92 9.83 -5.52
C SER A 45 14.42 9.78 -5.80
N THR A 46 14.04 9.38 -7.01
CA THR A 46 12.64 9.16 -7.38
C THR A 46 12.42 7.67 -7.64
N PHE A 47 11.36 7.11 -7.09
CA PHE A 47 10.89 5.74 -7.38
C PHE A 47 9.66 5.81 -8.27
N SER A 48 9.69 5.09 -9.37
CA SER A 48 8.55 4.88 -10.28
C SER A 48 8.14 3.41 -10.24
N LEU A 49 6.88 3.14 -9.88
CA LEU A 49 6.36 1.77 -9.90
C LEU A 49 6.43 1.15 -11.30
N GLN A 50 6.06 1.91 -12.33
CA GLN A 50 6.09 1.43 -13.71
C GLN A 50 7.50 1.03 -14.18
N ASP A 51 8.51 1.77 -13.74
CA ASP A 51 9.89 1.44 -14.11
C ASP A 51 10.40 0.23 -13.34
N ALA A 52 10.07 0.11 -12.05
CA ALA A 52 10.43 -1.04 -11.24
C ALA A 52 9.82 -2.34 -11.77
N LEU A 53 8.56 -2.30 -12.22
CA LEU A 53 7.86 -3.47 -12.79
C LEU A 53 8.47 -4.01 -14.08
N LYS A 54 9.31 -3.24 -14.78
CA LYS A 54 10.07 -3.73 -15.94
C LYS A 54 11.14 -4.75 -15.56
N SER A 55 11.60 -4.71 -14.30
CA SER A 55 12.65 -5.60 -13.79
C SER A 55 12.11 -6.80 -13.01
N GLY A 56 10.84 -6.76 -12.58
CA GLY A 56 10.22 -7.83 -11.80
C GLY A 56 9.03 -7.33 -10.98
N PRO A 57 8.39 -8.20 -10.18
CA PRO A 57 7.32 -7.82 -9.26
C PRO A 57 7.82 -6.82 -8.21
N VAL A 58 6.88 -6.05 -7.65
CA VAL A 58 7.18 -5.04 -6.63
C VAL A 58 6.35 -5.28 -5.38
N VAL A 59 7.01 -5.38 -4.23
CA VAL A 59 6.36 -5.25 -2.92
C VAL A 59 6.23 -3.77 -2.59
N VAL A 60 4.99 -3.30 -2.44
CA VAL A 60 4.66 -1.98 -1.93
C VAL A 60 4.07 -2.15 -0.54
N TYR A 61 4.76 -1.72 0.51
CA TYR A 61 4.21 -1.78 1.86
C TYR A 61 3.96 -0.38 2.43
N PHE A 62 2.76 -0.17 2.94
CA PHE A 62 2.34 1.04 3.60
C PHE A 62 2.49 0.87 5.11
N TYR A 63 3.06 1.86 5.77
CA TYR A 63 3.23 1.87 7.22
C TYR A 63 2.86 3.23 7.82
N PRO A 64 2.30 3.27 9.05
CA PRO A 64 1.73 4.48 9.60
C PRO A 64 2.74 5.62 9.79
N LYS A 65 3.91 5.35 10.40
CA LYS A 65 4.87 6.39 10.75
C LYS A 65 6.27 5.86 11.04
N ALA A 66 7.28 6.46 10.42
CA ALA A 66 8.68 6.17 10.67
C ALA A 66 9.06 6.35 12.16
N PHE A 67 10.02 5.56 12.62
CA PHE A 67 10.56 5.56 14.00
C PHE A 67 9.58 5.13 15.10
N THR A 68 8.36 4.67 14.79
CA THR A 68 7.52 3.98 15.78
C THR A 68 7.96 2.54 15.93
N GLY A 69 7.72 1.92 17.11
CA GLY A 69 8.23 0.59 17.41
C GLY A 69 7.82 -0.48 16.39
N GLY A 70 6.54 -0.56 16.02
CA GLY A 70 6.06 -1.54 15.03
C GLY A 70 6.61 -1.27 13.62
N CYS A 71 6.66 -0.01 13.17
CA CYS A 71 7.19 0.32 11.84
C CYS A 71 8.70 0.11 11.75
N SER A 72 9.44 0.37 12.85
CA SER A 72 10.87 0.08 12.90
C SER A 72 11.15 -1.42 12.89
N LEU A 73 10.35 -2.23 13.60
CA LEU A 73 10.44 -3.69 13.55
C LEU A 73 10.21 -4.21 12.12
N GLU A 74 9.13 -3.77 11.48
CA GLU A 74 8.79 -4.18 10.11
C GLU A 74 9.89 -3.80 9.12
N ALA A 75 10.37 -2.55 9.15
CA ALA A 75 11.44 -2.09 8.28
C ALA A 75 12.75 -2.85 8.49
N HIS A 76 13.08 -3.19 9.74
CA HIS A 76 14.24 -4.03 10.05
C HIS A 76 14.07 -5.44 9.48
N GLN A 77 12.91 -6.07 9.65
CA GLN A 77 12.62 -7.37 9.07
C GLN A 77 12.69 -7.37 7.54
N PHE A 78 12.18 -6.31 6.88
CA PHE A 78 12.38 -6.14 5.44
C PHE A 78 13.86 -6.06 5.09
N SER A 79 14.66 -5.27 5.82
CA SER A 79 16.11 -5.15 5.58
C SER A 79 16.83 -6.49 5.61
N GLU A 80 16.50 -7.35 6.56
CA GLU A 80 17.06 -8.69 6.66
C GLU A 80 16.59 -9.61 5.51
N ALA A 81 15.38 -9.37 5.00
CA ALA A 81 14.76 -10.18 3.96
C ALA A 81 15.10 -9.71 2.53
N ILE A 82 15.66 -8.51 2.32
CA ILE A 82 15.99 -8.00 0.99
C ILE A 82 16.74 -9.01 0.12
N PRO A 83 17.78 -9.73 0.59
CA PRO A 83 18.46 -10.71 -0.26
C PRO A 83 17.55 -11.84 -0.78
N LYS A 84 16.49 -12.19 -0.02
CA LYS A 84 15.53 -13.21 -0.42
C LYS A 84 14.56 -12.69 -1.49
N PHE A 85 14.15 -11.42 -1.40
CA PHE A 85 13.33 -10.76 -2.43
C PHE A 85 14.14 -10.56 -3.72
N GLU A 86 15.37 -10.07 -3.62
CA GLU A 86 16.27 -9.86 -4.76
C GLU A 86 16.58 -11.16 -5.50
N ALA A 87 16.80 -12.27 -4.79
CA ALA A 87 17.00 -13.59 -5.40
C ALA A 87 15.82 -14.04 -6.28
N LYS A 88 14.66 -13.40 -6.13
CA LYS A 88 13.44 -13.64 -6.91
C LYS A 88 13.10 -12.46 -7.84
N HIS A 89 14.04 -11.54 -8.01
CA HIS A 89 13.86 -10.31 -8.81
C HIS A 89 12.70 -9.43 -8.32
N VAL A 90 12.38 -9.47 -7.01
CA VAL A 90 11.33 -8.66 -6.40
C VAL A 90 11.95 -7.42 -5.78
N THR A 91 11.45 -6.25 -6.18
CA THR A 91 11.81 -4.96 -5.58
C THR A 91 10.90 -4.68 -4.38
N VAL A 92 11.45 -4.12 -3.30
CA VAL A 92 10.67 -3.69 -2.13
C VAL A 92 10.72 -2.17 -2.02
N VAL A 93 9.57 -1.54 -1.77
CA VAL A 93 9.46 -0.11 -1.44
C VAL A 93 8.49 0.08 -0.29
N GLY A 94 8.91 0.83 0.74
CA GLY A 94 8.04 1.28 1.81
C GLY A 94 7.43 2.64 1.47
N VAL A 95 6.19 2.91 1.90
CA VAL A 95 5.50 4.18 1.66
C VAL A 95 4.86 4.66 2.96
N SER A 96 5.14 5.90 3.34
CA SER A 96 4.46 6.57 4.43
C SER A 96 4.18 8.04 4.09
N THR A 97 3.43 8.71 4.93
CA THR A 97 3.16 10.15 4.78
C THR A 97 4.20 11.03 5.48
N ASP A 98 5.30 10.44 5.95
CA ASP A 98 6.40 11.18 6.55
C ASP A 98 7.12 12.06 5.51
N GLU A 99 7.73 13.16 6.01
CA GLU A 99 8.56 14.03 5.20
C GLU A 99 9.85 13.34 4.77
N ILE A 100 10.35 13.69 3.58
CA ILE A 100 11.56 13.05 3.00
C ILE A 100 12.79 13.18 3.92
N GLY A 101 12.92 14.27 4.66
CA GLY A 101 14.02 14.46 5.62
C GLY A 101 13.98 13.46 6.79
N THR A 102 12.78 13.04 7.21
CA THR A 102 12.60 11.97 8.20
C THR A 102 12.98 10.62 7.58
N LEU A 103 12.54 10.38 6.35
CA LEU A 103 12.80 9.12 5.64
C LEU A 103 14.28 8.95 5.26
N GLN A 104 15.02 10.03 5.01
CA GLN A 104 16.48 9.97 4.84
C GLN A 104 17.16 9.32 6.05
N LYS A 105 16.79 9.75 7.27
CA LYS A 105 17.31 9.17 8.51
C LYS A 105 16.81 7.73 8.70
N PHE A 106 15.51 7.51 8.53
CA PHE A 106 14.89 6.20 8.68
C PHE A 106 15.48 5.15 7.72
N SER A 107 15.70 5.51 6.45
CA SER A 107 16.32 4.64 5.45
C SER A 107 17.73 4.20 5.83
N LYS A 108 18.47 5.06 6.51
CA LYS A 108 19.85 4.79 6.94
C LYS A 108 19.90 4.01 8.26
N GLU A 109 19.17 4.49 9.26
CA GLU A 109 19.29 3.98 10.64
C GLU A 109 18.50 2.69 10.87
N VAL A 110 17.32 2.54 10.23
CA VAL A 110 16.41 1.42 10.44
C VAL A 110 16.39 0.47 9.25
N CYS A 111 16.24 1.00 8.03
CA CYS A 111 16.26 0.19 6.81
C CYS A 111 17.67 -0.24 6.39
N GLN A 112 18.71 0.18 7.11
CA GLN A 112 20.12 -0.18 6.85
C GLN A 112 20.57 0.13 5.42
N GLY A 113 19.92 1.08 4.76
CA GLY A 113 20.21 1.48 3.38
C GLY A 113 19.82 0.45 2.31
N LYS A 114 19.10 -0.60 2.65
CA LYS A 114 18.91 -1.76 1.75
C LYS A 114 17.74 -1.63 0.78
N PHE A 115 16.77 -0.75 1.04
CA PHE A 115 15.62 -0.55 0.16
C PHE A 115 15.08 0.87 0.29
N PRO A 116 14.36 1.38 -0.74
CA PRO A 116 13.79 2.71 -0.73
C PRO A 116 12.57 2.84 0.19
N VAL A 117 12.47 3.99 0.87
CA VAL A 117 11.27 4.43 1.60
C VAL A 117 10.76 5.75 1.05
N GLY A 118 9.50 5.77 0.65
CA GLY A 118 8.86 6.83 -0.12
C GLY A 118 8.02 7.80 0.71
N ALA A 119 8.13 9.09 0.38
CA ALA A 119 7.45 10.20 1.01
C ALA A 119 6.16 10.55 0.23
N ASP A 120 5.02 10.07 0.71
CA ASP A 120 3.68 10.42 0.20
C ASP A 120 3.02 11.46 1.12
N THR A 121 3.64 12.62 1.30
CA THR A 121 3.25 13.63 2.31
C THR A 121 1.81 14.13 2.18
N LYS A 122 1.20 13.99 1.00
CA LYS A 122 -0.20 14.37 0.73
C LYS A 122 -1.15 13.17 0.72
N ALA A 123 -0.68 11.97 1.06
CA ALA A 123 -1.43 10.73 1.03
C ALA A 123 -2.10 10.44 -0.33
N VAL A 124 -1.50 10.81 -1.44
CA VAL A 124 -2.04 10.60 -2.79
C VAL A 124 -1.96 9.12 -3.17
N VAL A 125 -0.78 8.52 -3.00
CA VAL A 125 -0.56 7.08 -3.25
C VAL A 125 -1.28 6.25 -2.20
N THR A 126 -1.20 6.65 -0.94
CA THR A 126 -1.90 6.01 0.19
C THR A 126 -3.40 5.89 -0.06
N LYS A 127 -4.05 6.97 -0.55
CA LYS A 127 -5.48 6.95 -0.91
C LYS A 127 -5.75 6.09 -2.13
N ALA A 128 -4.90 6.18 -3.16
CA ALA A 128 -5.10 5.40 -4.39
C ALA A 128 -5.02 3.88 -4.14
N TYR A 129 -4.28 3.45 -3.12
CA TYR A 129 -4.18 2.06 -2.70
C TYR A 129 -5.17 1.66 -1.59
N ASP A 130 -6.15 2.51 -1.29
CA ASP A 130 -7.09 2.32 -0.17
C ASP A 130 -6.41 2.01 1.17
N ALA A 131 -5.18 2.52 1.33
CA ALA A 131 -4.36 2.31 2.50
C ALA A 131 -4.48 3.44 3.54
N GLN A 132 -5.35 4.43 3.34
CA GLN A 132 -5.48 5.56 4.28
C GLN A 132 -6.17 5.14 5.58
N MET A 133 -5.64 5.59 6.71
CA MET A 133 -6.22 5.36 8.03
C MET A 133 -7.36 6.37 8.30
N GLY A 134 -8.59 5.97 7.97
CA GLY A 134 -9.76 6.84 8.12
C GLY A 134 -9.57 8.16 7.36
N THR A 135 -9.71 9.29 8.06
CA THR A 135 -9.51 10.64 7.49
C THR A 135 -8.13 11.24 7.81
N MET A 136 -7.28 10.48 8.49
CA MET A 136 -5.95 10.95 8.90
C MET A 136 -4.98 11.00 7.71
N ASN A 137 -4.02 11.93 7.76
CA ASN A 137 -2.88 11.94 6.83
C ASN A 137 -1.84 10.88 7.28
N MET A 138 -2.25 9.62 7.25
CA MET A 138 -1.48 8.47 7.71
C MET A 138 -2.01 7.21 7.01
N SER A 139 -1.16 6.22 6.79
CA SER A 139 -1.58 4.94 6.25
C SER A 139 -1.91 3.92 7.35
N ASN A 140 -2.80 2.97 7.03
CA ASN A 140 -2.85 1.68 7.69
C ASN A 140 -1.58 0.89 7.36
N ARG A 141 -1.40 -0.25 8.05
CA ARG A 141 -0.33 -1.20 7.72
C ARG A 141 -0.87 -2.23 6.75
N ILE A 142 -0.55 -2.04 5.46
CA ILE A 142 -1.00 -2.90 4.37
C ILE A 142 0.17 -3.13 3.41
N SER A 143 0.36 -4.36 2.97
CA SER A 143 1.40 -4.72 2.00
C SER A 143 0.79 -5.38 0.78
N TYR A 144 1.28 -5.01 -0.39
CA TYR A 144 0.87 -5.54 -1.68
C TYR A 144 2.05 -6.16 -2.41
N VAL A 145 1.81 -7.25 -3.13
CA VAL A 145 2.69 -7.67 -4.23
C VAL A 145 2.02 -7.23 -5.53
N VAL A 146 2.73 -6.44 -6.32
CA VAL A 146 2.30 -6.00 -7.65
C VAL A 146 3.04 -6.86 -8.68
N GLY A 147 2.30 -7.58 -9.49
CA GLY A 147 2.85 -8.39 -10.58
C GLY A 147 3.36 -7.52 -11.74
N THR A 148 4.20 -8.10 -12.59
CA THR A 148 4.75 -7.43 -13.79
C THR A 148 3.67 -7.01 -14.80
N ASP A 149 2.47 -7.57 -14.70
CA ASP A 149 1.28 -7.16 -15.46
C ASP A 149 0.60 -5.91 -14.91
N GLY A 150 1.12 -5.33 -13.83
CA GLY A 150 0.59 -4.15 -13.15
C GLY A 150 -0.66 -4.40 -12.32
N LYS A 151 -0.94 -5.64 -11.95
CA LYS A 151 -2.06 -6.01 -11.08
C LYS A 151 -1.59 -6.39 -9.69
N ILE A 152 -2.49 -6.25 -8.71
CA ILE A 152 -2.29 -6.77 -7.36
C ILE A 152 -2.31 -8.30 -7.43
N ALA A 153 -1.17 -8.92 -7.16
CA ALA A 153 -1.01 -10.37 -7.12
C ALA A 153 -1.28 -10.92 -5.70
N PHE A 154 -1.03 -10.11 -4.67
CA PHE A 154 -1.26 -10.48 -3.28
C PHE A 154 -1.48 -9.24 -2.42
N VAL A 155 -2.25 -9.36 -1.35
CA VAL A 155 -2.47 -8.33 -0.34
C VAL A 155 -2.42 -8.92 1.06
N HIS A 156 -1.75 -8.23 1.98
CA HIS A 156 -1.74 -8.52 3.41
C HIS A 156 -2.10 -7.26 4.18
N ASP A 157 -3.30 -7.25 4.75
CA ASP A 157 -3.84 -6.16 5.58
C ASP A 157 -3.84 -6.63 7.03
N SER A 158 -2.91 -6.12 7.83
CA SER A 158 -2.76 -6.52 9.23
C SER A 158 -2.09 -5.40 10.03
N GLY A 159 -2.59 -5.12 11.22
CA GLY A 159 -1.92 -4.22 12.16
C GLY A 159 -0.64 -4.80 12.77
N ASP A 160 -0.46 -6.13 12.69
CA ASP A 160 0.71 -6.81 13.24
C ASP A 160 1.92 -6.73 12.32
N ALA A 161 2.86 -5.86 12.69
CA ALA A 161 4.09 -5.62 11.94
C ALA A 161 4.95 -6.87 11.73
N SER A 162 4.87 -7.86 12.64
CA SER A 162 5.72 -9.04 12.61
C SER A 162 5.36 -10.05 11.52
N THR A 163 4.15 -9.95 10.95
CA THR A 163 3.62 -10.93 10.00
C THR A 163 3.88 -10.59 8.53
N HIS A 164 4.14 -9.31 8.21
CA HIS A 164 4.17 -8.83 6.82
C HIS A 164 5.26 -9.51 6.00
N VAL A 165 6.51 -9.45 6.45
CA VAL A 165 7.66 -9.95 5.67
C VAL A 165 7.54 -11.45 5.40
N SER A 166 7.21 -12.26 6.42
CA SER A 166 7.06 -13.71 6.26
C SER A 166 5.92 -14.08 5.31
N THR A 167 4.79 -13.39 5.42
CA THR A 167 3.62 -13.63 4.57
C THR A 167 3.90 -13.24 3.12
N LEU A 168 4.59 -12.12 2.88
CA LEU A 168 4.96 -11.69 1.53
C LEU A 168 5.99 -12.64 0.89
N LEU A 169 6.98 -13.12 1.65
CA LEU A 169 7.93 -14.11 1.13
C LEU A 169 7.21 -15.40 0.71
N GLN A 170 6.26 -15.89 1.51
CA GLN A 170 5.44 -17.05 1.14
C GLN A 170 4.62 -16.80 -0.13
N ALA A 171 4.03 -15.60 -0.28
CA ALA A 171 3.28 -15.25 -1.48
C ALA A 171 4.18 -15.23 -2.72
N VAL A 172 5.34 -14.60 -2.63
CA VAL A 172 6.34 -14.54 -3.71
C VAL A 172 6.87 -15.95 -4.05
N ASP A 173 7.09 -16.81 -3.05
CA ASP A 173 7.49 -18.22 -3.24
C ASP A 173 6.42 -19.02 -3.97
N ALA A 174 5.15 -18.70 -3.76
CA ALA A 174 4.02 -19.31 -4.46
C ALA A 174 3.75 -18.72 -5.86
N GLY A 175 4.62 -17.83 -6.36
CA GLY A 175 4.50 -17.23 -7.70
C GLY A 175 3.45 -16.11 -7.78
N LYS A 176 3.19 -15.45 -6.67
CA LYS A 176 2.30 -14.28 -6.59
C LYS A 176 3.08 -12.99 -6.78
#